data_5d002ff6f3af887d5cfd17acbe745433
#
_entry.id   5d002ff6f3af887d5cfd17acbe745433
#
_cell.length_a   1.000
_cell.length_b   1.000
_cell.length_c   1.000
_cell.angle_alpha   90.00
_cell.angle_beta   90.00
_cell.angle_gamma   90.00
#
_symmetry.space_group_name_H-M   'P 1'
#
loop_
_entity.id
_entity.type
_entity.pdbx_description
1 polymer ?
#
loop_
_entity_poly.entity_id
_entity_poly.type
_entity_poly.pdbx_seq_one_letter_code
_entity_poly.pdbx_strand_id
1 'polypeptide(L)'
;MRYQTLNALTSQAALRWAAMLLFGLVATVAQAQAPGHEAALTWNAEDPQLKWGACPAFLPQGCGIAVLHGDPAKGNFDVFLKVPAKSSIPLHWHTSPERMVLVAGELHVSYEGQKTAVLKPGSYAYGPAKRPHAGLCVSTTPCILFIAFESPLDAVPIESKSE
;
A
#
# COMPACT_ATOMS: atom_id res chain seq x y z
N MET A 1 39.07 -89.99 -32.12
CA MET A 1 38.57 -88.86 -33.00
C MET A 1 38.10 -87.73 -32.11
N ARG A 2 38.84 -86.64 -32.08
CA ARG A 2 38.54 -85.48 -31.26
C ARG A 2 38.26 -84.34 -32.23
N TYR A 3 37.07 -83.76 -32.14
CA TYR A 3 36.78 -82.48 -32.78
C TYR A 3 36.73 -81.38 -31.73
N GLN A 4 37.63 -80.40 -31.97
CA GLN A 4 37.69 -79.13 -31.16
C GLN A 4 36.69 -78.18 -31.70
N THR A 5 35.89 -77.70 -30.78
CA THR A 5 34.99 -76.55 -31.05
C THR A 5 35.71 -75.23 -30.82
N LEU A 6 35.78 -74.37 -31.86
CA LEU A 6 36.35 -73.05 -31.81
C LEU A 6 35.30 -72.09 -31.25
N ASN A 7 35.62 -71.44 -30.16
CA ASN A 7 34.88 -70.36 -29.58
C ASN A 7 34.98 -69.08 -30.42
N ALA A 8 33.87 -68.61 -30.93
CA ALA A 8 33.76 -67.27 -31.45
C ALA A 8 33.50 -66.25 -30.34
N LEU A 9 34.48 -65.55 -29.91
CA LEU A 9 34.35 -64.35 -29.07
C LEU A 9 34.07 -63.14 -29.98
N THR A 10 32.85 -62.86 -30.23
CA THR A 10 32.46 -61.64 -30.93
C THR A 10 32.23 -60.51 -29.89
N SER A 11 32.95 -59.46 -30.12
CA SER A 11 33.06 -58.24 -29.35
C SER A 11 31.71 -57.55 -29.10
N GLN A 12 31.27 -57.54 -27.88
CA GLN A 12 30.19 -56.66 -27.37
C GLN A 12 30.72 -55.32 -26.86
N ALA A 13 31.96 -54.94 -27.19
CA ALA A 13 32.55 -53.71 -26.66
C ALA A 13 32.35 -52.46 -27.52
N ALA A 14 31.75 -52.60 -28.76
CA ALA A 14 31.59 -51.45 -29.64
C ALA A 14 30.24 -50.72 -29.59
N LEU A 15 29.27 -51.21 -28.77
CA LEU A 15 27.93 -50.64 -28.73
C LEU A 15 27.62 -49.80 -27.48
N ARG A 16 28.60 -49.55 -26.62
CA ARG A 16 28.42 -48.80 -25.36
C ARG A 16 28.93 -47.36 -25.37
N TRP A 17 29.46 -46.85 -26.44
CA TRP A 17 30.02 -45.50 -26.53
C TRP A 17 29.22 -44.49 -27.36
N ALA A 18 28.06 -44.87 -27.91
CA ALA A 18 27.23 -43.98 -28.70
C ALA A 18 26.02 -43.36 -27.92
N ALA A 19 25.88 -43.65 -26.63
CA ALA A 19 24.74 -43.21 -25.81
C ALA A 19 25.01 -42.06 -24.82
N MET A 20 26.16 -41.37 -24.95
CA MET A 20 26.57 -40.37 -23.95
C MET A 20 26.89 -38.98 -24.52
N LEU A 21 26.22 -38.51 -25.53
CA LEU A 21 26.38 -37.14 -26.04
C LEU A 21 25.07 -36.50 -26.50
N LEU A 22 23.96 -36.75 -25.79
CA LEU A 22 22.73 -35.96 -25.92
C LEU A 22 22.38 -35.37 -24.55
N PHE A 23 23.35 -34.73 -23.89
CA PHE A 23 23.00 -33.75 -22.86
C PHE A 23 22.52 -32.50 -23.57
N GLY A 24 21.19 -32.48 -23.80
CA GLY A 24 20.55 -31.37 -24.41
C GLY A 24 20.82 -30.10 -23.59
N LEU A 25 21.32 -29.08 -24.27
CA LEU A 25 21.32 -27.71 -23.81
C LEU A 25 19.86 -27.32 -23.57
N VAL A 26 19.34 -27.51 -22.37
CA VAL A 26 18.09 -26.88 -21.96
C VAL A 26 18.41 -25.39 -21.81
N ALA A 27 18.26 -24.66 -22.91
CA ALA A 27 18.25 -23.21 -22.86
C ALA A 27 17.05 -22.81 -22.00
N THR A 28 17.31 -22.47 -20.73
CA THR A 28 16.34 -21.78 -19.88
C THR A 28 16.08 -20.44 -20.53
N VAL A 29 15.02 -20.38 -21.31
CA VAL A 29 14.46 -19.10 -21.78
C VAL A 29 13.99 -18.41 -20.51
N ALA A 30 14.80 -17.48 -19.97
CA ALA A 30 14.34 -16.54 -18.99
C ALA A 30 13.19 -15.76 -19.65
N GLN A 31 11.96 -16.12 -19.33
CA GLN A 31 10.81 -15.31 -19.70
C GLN A 31 10.96 -13.99 -18.94
N ALA A 32 11.44 -12.96 -19.62
CA ALA A 32 11.29 -11.59 -19.15
C ALA A 32 9.78 -11.38 -18.97
N GLN A 33 9.34 -11.33 -17.71
CA GLN A 33 7.98 -10.90 -17.40
C GLN A 33 7.81 -9.52 -18.04
N ALA A 34 6.88 -9.40 -18.96
CA ALA A 34 6.44 -8.11 -19.46
C ALA A 34 6.13 -7.23 -18.23
N PRO A 35 6.53 -5.94 -18.21
CA PRO A 35 6.20 -5.06 -17.12
C PRO A 35 4.69 -5.18 -16.89
N GLY A 36 4.31 -5.74 -15.73
CA GLY A 36 2.91 -5.96 -15.39
C GLY A 36 2.24 -4.60 -15.40
N HIS A 37 1.26 -4.40 -16.26
CA HIS A 37 0.40 -3.23 -16.18
C HIS A 37 -0.28 -3.28 -14.80
N GLU A 38 -0.08 -2.24 -14.00
CA GLU A 38 -0.78 -2.08 -12.75
C GLU A 38 -2.29 -2.11 -13.00
N ALA A 39 -3.03 -2.90 -12.24
CA ALA A 39 -4.46 -3.04 -12.41
C ALA A 39 -5.19 -1.76 -11.97
N ALA A 40 -6.20 -1.35 -12.71
CA ALA A 40 -7.08 -0.28 -12.28
C ALA A 40 -7.80 -0.68 -10.98
N LEU A 41 -7.91 0.27 -10.04
CA LEU A 41 -8.54 0.08 -8.75
C LEU A 41 -9.75 1.01 -8.61
N THR A 42 -10.78 0.52 -7.93
CA THR A 42 -11.93 1.31 -7.53
C THR A 42 -12.29 0.97 -6.09
N TRP A 43 -12.47 1.99 -5.24
CA TRP A 43 -12.82 1.81 -3.84
C TRP A 43 -14.00 2.71 -3.47
N ASN A 44 -14.92 2.14 -2.72
CA ASN A 44 -15.94 2.87 -1.98
C ASN A 44 -15.57 2.84 -0.49
N ALA A 45 -15.83 3.91 0.25
CA ALA A 45 -15.51 3.99 1.68
C ALA A 45 -16.24 2.94 2.55
N GLU A 46 -17.32 2.35 2.03
CA GLU A 46 -18.09 1.28 2.67
C GLU A 46 -17.71 -0.12 2.16
N ASP A 47 -16.71 -0.22 1.27
CA ASP A 47 -16.31 -1.51 0.69
C ASP A 47 -15.81 -2.46 1.80
N PRO A 48 -16.40 -3.66 1.95
CA PRO A 48 -16.02 -4.61 2.98
C PRO A 48 -14.62 -5.21 2.76
N GLN A 49 -14.02 -5.02 1.59
CA GLN A 49 -12.66 -5.48 1.29
C GLN A 49 -11.59 -4.50 1.79
N LEU A 50 -11.95 -3.25 2.13
CA LEU A 50 -11.01 -2.29 2.70
C LEU A 50 -10.40 -2.81 4.00
N LYS A 51 -9.08 -2.73 4.09
CA LYS A 51 -8.33 -3.14 5.28
C LYS A 51 -8.06 -1.91 6.15
N TRP A 52 -8.91 -1.71 7.12
CA TRP A 52 -8.77 -0.63 8.08
C TRP A 52 -7.75 -0.99 9.14
N GLY A 53 -6.67 -0.21 9.22
CA GLY A 53 -5.68 -0.24 10.29
C GLY A 53 -5.99 0.81 11.35
N ALA A 54 -5.34 0.69 12.51
CA ALA A 54 -5.44 1.69 13.57
C ALA A 54 -4.67 2.96 13.19
N CYS A 55 -5.18 4.11 13.61
CA CYS A 55 -4.47 5.37 13.54
C CYS A 55 -3.36 5.46 14.63
N PRO A 56 -2.43 6.44 14.54
CA PRO A 56 -1.53 6.79 15.63
C PRO A 56 -2.29 7.04 16.95
N ALA A 57 -1.67 6.68 18.07
CA ALA A 57 -2.32 6.64 19.38
C ALA A 57 -2.87 8.00 19.88
N PHE A 58 -2.35 9.12 19.37
CA PHE A 58 -2.84 10.45 19.74
C PHE A 58 -4.15 10.83 19.05
N LEU A 59 -4.51 10.13 17.95
CA LEU A 59 -5.79 10.33 17.27
C LEU A 59 -6.94 9.66 18.05
N PRO A 60 -8.19 10.07 17.83
CA PRO A 60 -9.32 9.59 18.62
C PRO A 60 -9.49 8.07 18.50
N GLN A 61 -9.81 7.43 19.63
CA GLN A 61 -10.11 5.99 19.64
C GLN A 61 -11.21 5.64 18.64
N GLY A 62 -11.02 4.58 17.88
CA GLY A 62 -11.92 4.19 16.79
C GLY A 62 -11.61 4.85 15.45
N CYS A 63 -10.59 5.71 15.39
CA CYS A 63 -10.02 6.18 14.12
C CYS A 63 -9.48 4.99 13.32
N GLY A 64 -9.65 5.02 12.01
CA GLY A 64 -9.14 4.00 11.08
C GLY A 64 -8.52 4.64 9.86
N ILE A 65 -7.47 3.99 9.35
CA ILE A 65 -6.83 4.35 8.08
C ILE A 65 -6.81 3.13 7.16
N ALA A 66 -7.20 3.30 5.91
CA ALA A 66 -7.16 2.26 4.89
C ALA A 66 -6.33 2.74 3.70
N VAL A 67 -5.29 1.99 3.34
CA VAL A 67 -4.48 2.27 2.15
C VAL A 67 -5.27 1.86 0.92
N LEU A 68 -5.44 2.79 -0.01
CA LEU A 68 -6.17 2.59 -1.27
C LEU A 68 -5.22 2.25 -2.41
N HIS A 69 -4.06 2.90 -2.42
CA HIS A 69 -3.04 2.74 -3.45
C HIS A 69 -1.67 3.18 -2.89
N GLY A 70 -0.59 2.59 -3.42
CA GLY A 70 0.78 2.95 -3.07
C GLY A 70 1.28 2.33 -1.77
N ASP A 71 2.44 2.82 -1.30
CA ASP A 71 3.13 2.33 -0.10
C ASP A 71 3.34 3.49 0.89
N PRO A 72 2.65 3.50 2.03
CA PRO A 72 2.80 4.57 3.02
C PRO A 72 4.21 4.80 3.55
N ALA A 73 5.09 3.80 3.43
CA ALA A 73 6.49 3.93 3.82
C ALA A 73 7.36 4.65 2.78
N LYS A 74 6.86 4.79 1.54
CA LYS A 74 7.63 5.37 0.42
C LYS A 74 7.13 6.75 -0.03
N GLY A 75 5.89 7.05 0.21
CA GLY A 75 5.22 8.24 -0.33
C GLY A 75 4.49 7.98 -1.66
N ASN A 76 3.81 9.02 -2.16
CA ASN A 76 2.92 8.94 -3.31
C ASN A 76 1.87 7.83 -3.15
N PHE A 77 1.08 7.95 -2.09
CA PHE A 77 0.07 6.97 -1.72
C PHE A 77 -1.24 7.64 -1.34
N ASP A 78 -2.31 6.88 -1.42
CA ASP A 78 -3.68 7.31 -1.17
C ASP A 78 -4.31 6.51 -0.03
N VAL A 79 -5.06 7.18 0.83
CA VAL A 79 -5.76 6.55 1.94
C VAL A 79 -7.20 7.06 2.10
N PHE A 80 -8.04 6.23 2.74
CA PHE A 80 -9.16 6.74 3.50
C PHE A 80 -8.79 6.89 4.97
N LEU A 81 -9.11 8.03 5.55
CA LEU A 81 -9.07 8.29 6.98
C LEU A 81 -10.51 8.35 7.50
N LYS A 82 -10.85 7.49 8.46
CA LYS A 82 -12.14 7.47 9.14
C LYS A 82 -11.99 8.02 10.56
N VAL A 83 -12.65 9.12 10.82
CA VAL A 83 -12.68 9.79 12.13
C VAL A 83 -14.04 9.51 12.77
N PRO A 84 -14.11 9.01 14.01
CA PRO A 84 -15.39 8.77 14.67
C PRO A 84 -16.28 10.02 14.76
N ALA A 85 -17.58 9.80 14.80
CA ALA A 85 -18.55 10.87 15.00
C ALA A 85 -18.24 11.67 16.26
N LYS A 86 -18.42 12.99 16.22
CA LYS A 86 -18.23 13.90 17.37
C LYS A 86 -16.83 13.86 17.98
N SER A 87 -15.80 13.45 17.21
CA SER A 87 -14.43 13.33 17.67
C SER A 87 -13.53 14.45 17.15
N SER A 88 -12.58 14.85 17.98
CA SER A 88 -11.53 15.81 17.62
C SER A 88 -10.29 15.12 17.11
N ILE A 89 -9.67 15.68 16.09
CA ILE A 89 -8.31 15.40 15.64
C ILE A 89 -7.42 16.43 16.33
N PRO A 90 -6.53 16.02 17.27
CA PRO A 90 -5.66 16.95 17.97
C PRO A 90 -4.72 17.73 17.05
N LEU A 91 -4.17 18.84 17.52
CA LEU A 91 -3.22 19.64 16.78
C LEU A 91 -1.97 18.82 16.45
N HIS A 92 -1.65 18.76 15.16
CA HIS A 92 -0.50 18.01 14.63
C HIS A 92 -0.06 18.59 13.29
N TRP A 93 0.99 18.05 12.73
CA TRP A 93 1.48 18.36 11.38
C TRP A 93 2.02 17.09 10.71
N HIS A 94 2.20 17.14 9.37
CA HIS A 94 2.79 16.08 8.55
C HIS A 94 4.02 16.61 7.80
N THR A 95 5.01 15.75 7.56
CA THR A 95 6.13 16.07 6.67
C THR A 95 5.66 16.20 5.23
N SER A 96 4.67 15.41 4.83
CA SER A 96 4.01 15.51 3.53
C SER A 96 2.95 16.62 3.52
N PRO A 97 2.75 17.32 2.39
CA PRO A 97 1.49 17.97 2.16
C PRO A 97 0.37 16.96 2.03
N GLU A 98 -0.86 17.37 2.32
CA GLU A 98 -2.07 16.58 2.19
C GLU A 98 -3.02 17.20 1.16
N ARG A 99 -3.49 16.40 0.22
CA ARG A 99 -4.63 16.75 -0.65
C ARG A 99 -5.82 15.91 -0.21
N MET A 100 -6.82 16.59 0.33
CA MET A 100 -7.96 15.93 0.97
C MET A 100 -9.26 16.22 0.23
N VAL A 101 -10.13 15.23 0.20
CA VAL A 101 -11.55 15.40 -0.17
C VAL A 101 -12.38 14.75 0.93
N LEU A 102 -13.32 15.51 1.51
CA LEU A 102 -14.29 14.91 2.42
C LEU A 102 -15.27 14.05 1.62
N VAL A 103 -15.35 12.77 1.97
CA VAL A 103 -16.22 11.76 1.34
C VAL A 103 -17.54 11.64 2.08
N ALA A 104 -17.50 11.68 3.41
CA ALA A 104 -18.70 11.56 4.26
C ALA A 104 -18.57 12.38 5.54
N GLY A 105 -19.70 12.75 6.11
CA GLY A 105 -19.79 13.53 7.35
C GLY A 105 -19.67 15.04 7.12
N GLU A 106 -19.36 15.78 8.20
CA GLU A 106 -19.02 17.20 8.19
C GLU A 106 -17.79 17.38 9.11
N LEU A 107 -16.71 17.91 8.54
CA LEU A 107 -15.44 18.12 9.24
C LEU A 107 -15.10 19.61 9.28
N HIS A 108 -14.85 20.12 10.45
CA HIS A 108 -14.25 21.44 10.63
C HIS A 108 -12.73 21.28 10.74
N VAL A 109 -11.97 21.93 9.88
CA VAL A 109 -10.49 21.89 9.91
C VAL A 109 -9.93 23.28 10.16
N SER A 110 -8.98 23.38 11.10
CA SER A 110 -8.33 24.62 11.49
C SER A 110 -6.84 24.51 11.22
N TYR A 111 -6.33 25.33 10.32
CA TYR A 111 -4.89 25.48 10.07
C TYR A 111 -4.37 26.68 10.88
N GLU A 112 -3.18 26.56 11.45
CA GLU A 112 -2.56 27.65 12.21
C GLU A 112 -2.52 28.95 11.40
N GLY A 113 -3.00 30.03 12.02
CA GLY A 113 -3.09 31.38 11.39
C GLY A 113 -4.19 31.53 10.34
N GLN A 114 -5.13 30.58 10.24
CA GLN A 114 -6.24 30.67 9.30
C GLN A 114 -7.59 30.50 10.02
N LYS A 115 -8.66 30.95 9.37
CA LYS A 115 -10.02 30.68 9.84
C LYS A 115 -10.35 29.20 9.65
N THR A 116 -11.10 28.65 10.58
CA THR A 116 -11.65 27.29 10.45
C THR A 116 -12.47 27.14 9.18
N ALA A 117 -12.14 26.12 8.38
CA ALA A 117 -12.90 25.74 7.20
C ALA A 117 -13.88 24.63 7.54
N VAL A 118 -15.10 24.74 7.00
CA VAL A 118 -16.15 23.71 7.12
C VAL A 118 -16.15 22.88 5.85
N LEU A 119 -15.79 21.60 5.97
CA LEU A 119 -15.83 20.66 4.85
C LEU A 119 -17.10 19.84 4.87
N LYS A 120 -17.73 19.72 3.70
CA LYS A 120 -18.86 18.84 3.41
C LYS A 120 -18.47 17.83 2.32
N PRO A 121 -19.20 16.75 2.11
CA PRO A 121 -18.91 15.79 1.04
C PRO A 121 -18.67 16.48 -0.30
N GLY A 122 -17.52 16.16 -0.94
CA GLY A 122 -17.04 16.81 -2.16
C GLY A 122 -16.17 18.06 -1.94
N SER A 123 -16.03 18.57 -0.70
CA SER A 123 -15.10 19.67 -0.40
C SER A 123 -13.65 19.21 -0.51
N TYR A 124 -12.86 19.97 -1.24
CA TYR A 124 -11.42 19.84 -1.31
C TYR A 124 -10.71 20.71 -0.26
N ALA A 125 -9.69 20.19 0.38
CA ALA A 125 -8.78 20.93 1.25
C ALA A 125 -7.33 20.58 0.94
N TYR A 126 -6.43 21.56 1.07
CA TYR A 126 -5.01 21.39 0.93
C TYR A 126 -4.30 21.80 2.22
N GLY A 127 -3.63 20.85 2.86
CA GLY A 127 -2.76 21.05 4.00
C GLY A 127 -1.30 21.12 3.55
N PRO A 128 -0.64 22.31 3.63
CA PRO A 128 0.79 22.40 3.32
C PRO A 128 1.63 21.54 4.27
N ALA A 129 2.75 21.03 3.76
CA ALA A 129 3.75 20.34 4.58
C ALA A 129 4.12 21.15 5.83
N LYS A 130 4.21 20.46 6.96
CA LYS A 130 4.60 21.01 8.28
C LYS A 130 3.67 22.12 8.81
N ARG A 131 2.50 22.32 8.21
CA ARG A 131 1.53 23.29 8.72
C ARG A 131 0.71 22.66 9.86
N PRO A 132 0.79 23.23 11.09
CA PRO A 132 -0.03 22.77 12.19
C PRO A 132 -1.52 22.89 11.87
N HIS A 133 -2.27 21.83 12.16
CA HIS A 133 -3.72 21.81 11.97
C HIS A 133 -4.41 20.86 12.94
N ALA A 134 -5.69 21.08 13.14
CA ALA A 134 -6.57 20.29 13.95
C ALA A 134 -7.91 20.09 13.22
N GLY A 135 -8.66 19.06 13.61
CA GLY A 135 -9.96 18.79 13.02
C GLY A 135 -11.04 18.45 14.05
N LEU A 136 -12.29 18.62 13.69
CA LEU A 136 -13.43 18.21 14.48
C LEU A 136 -14.50 17.62 13.55
N CYS A 137 -14.76 16.33 13.68
CA CYS A 137 -15.92 15.71 13.04
C CYS A 137 -17.17 16.08 13.81
N VAL A 138 -18.01 16.97 13.26
CA VAL A 138 -19.22 17.49 13.94
C VAL A 138 -20.46 16.66 13.66
N SER A 139 -20.44 15.77 12.69
CA SER A 139 -21.56 14.92 12.32
C SER A 139 -21.85 13.83 13.34
N THR A 140 -23.06 13.28 13.30
CA THR A 140 -23.49 12.13 14.10
C THR A 140 -23.04 10.78 13.52
N THR A 141 -22.53 10.82 12.30
CA THR A 141 -21.87 9.69 11.60
C THR A 141 -20.38 9.96 11.48
N PRO A 142 -19.53 8.96 11.29
CA PRO A 142 -18.09 9.17 11.08
C PRO A 142 -17.80 10.10 9.90
N CYS A 143 -16.75 10.91 10.02
CA CYS A 143 -16.18 11.63 8.91
C CYS A 143 -15.21 10.74 8.16
N ILE A 144 -15.29 10.71 6.83
CA ILE A 144 -14.36 9.95 5.98
C ILE A 144 -13.71 10.93 5.00
N LEU A 145 -12.39 10.95 5.03
CA LEU A 145 -11.54 11.72 4.13
C LEU A 145 -10.83 10.78 3.18
N PHE A 146 -10.82 11.10 1.89
CA PHE A 146 -9.77 10.68 0.99
C PHE A 146 -8.58 11.62 1.18
N ILE A 147 -7.37 11.07 1.30
CA ILE A 147 -6.14 11.86 1.43
C ILE A 147 -5.07 11.27 0.52
N ALA A 148 -4.45 12.14 -0.30
CA ALA A 148 -3.26 11.82 -1.09
C ALA A 148 -2.04 12.48 -0.46
N PHE A 149 -1.00 11.67 -0.19
CA PHE A 149 0.29 12.09 0.37
C PHE A 149 1.42 11.98 -0.66
N GLU A 150 2.38 12.88 -0.60
CA GLU A 150 3.55 12.89 -1.49
C GLU A 150 4.78 12.22 -0.87
N SER A 151 4.91 12.28 0.45
CA SER A 151 6.03 11.72 1.23
C SER A 151 5.53 10.59 2.14
N PRO A 152 6.41 9.80 2.76
CA PRO A 152 6.01 8.77 3.71
C PRO A 152 5.05 9.27 4.78
N LEU A 153 4.13 8.39 5.19
CA LEU A 153 3.12 8.72 6.20
C LEU A 153 3.77 8.99 7.54
N ASP A 154 3.54 10.18 8.04
CA ASP A 154 3.79 10.55 9.43
C ASP A 154 2.64 11.41 9.96
N ALA A 155 2.57 11.55 11.27
CA ALA A 155 1.71 12.53 11.92
C ALA A 155 2.39 12.87 13.27
N VAL A 156 2.78 14.12 13.41
CA VAL A 156 3.55 14.59 14.57
C VAL A 156 2.64 15.44 15.45
N PRO A 157 2.26 14.93 16.65
CA PRO A 157 1.44 15.70 17.58
C PRO A 157 2.18 16.93 18.08
N ILE A 158 1.44 17.99 18.32
CA ILE A 158 1.92 19.19 19.00
C ILE A 158 1.32 19.21 20.39
N GLU A 159 2.17 19.12 21.40
CA GLU A 159 1.73 19.25 22.79
C GLU A 159 1.24 20.67 23.05
N SER A 160 0.00 20.81 23.54
CA SER A 160 -0.44 22.08 24.11
C SER A 160 0.40 22.36 25.33
N LYS A 161 1.16 23.47 25.35
CA LYS A 161 1.79 23.93 26.58
C LYS A 161 0.66 24.12 27.60
N SER A 162 0.66 23.32 28.69
CA SER A 162 -0.15 23.59 29.87
C SER A 162 0.35 24.91 30.45
N GLU A 163 -0.44 25.97 30.33
CA GLU A 163 -0.26 27.19 31.16
C GLU A 163 -0.60 26.91 32.61
#